data_925945e411b0b689b6b5409761fac773
#
_entry.id   925945e411b0b689b6b5409761fac773
#
_cell.length_a   1.000
_cell.length_b   1.000
_cell.length_c   1.000
_cell.angle_alpha   90.00
_cell.angle_beta   90.00
_cell.angle_gamma   90.00
#
_symmetry.space_group_name_H-M   'P 1'
#
loop_
_entity.id
_entity.type
_entity.pdbx_description
1 polymer ?
#
loop_
_entity_poly.entity_id
_entity_poly.type
_entity_poly.pdbx_seq_one_letter_code
_entity_poly.pdbx_strand_id
1 'polypeptide(L)'
;MKLLHYGWSHPRNKESIMISCIKFNIEYEYTDVLDRIHTYDYNILWLPCNWISPDSVAKHIKIIYGPHFCVFPTSDMPIVGPLNEDWKERCFFTCMSDWNVNIYKDFVDSFKVPILALPFGLDTDKFCPDKSEKIYDFLVVFKGRNRNELQYSIDVLQSMNMKFHILMWGSFHHEEYLNLLRKSKGVLWIGTHESQGFAVQEALSCNIPLLVWNVKSLFQEVNSEGIPEYRDYIGKKDLIATTVTSWDSICGEVFYEAEELIDTLQIFVNKLTTYSPRKFVLKNLTHEICFGNMLKKLNIQLEAS
;
A
#
# COMPACT_ATOMS: atom_id res chain seq x y z
N MET A 1 2.83 -16.07 -21.96
CA MET A 1 2.73 -16.40 -20.52
C MET A 1 1.35 -15.99 -20.04
N LYS A 2 0.77 -16.74 -19.07
CA LYS A 2 -0.58 -16.48 -18.54
C LYS A 2 -0.58 -16.48 -17.03
N LEU A 3 -1.26 -15.50 -16.42
CA LEU A 3 -1.53 -15.40 -14.99
C LEU A 3 -3.02 -15.68 -14.73
N LEU A 4 -3.29 -16.68 -13.90
CA LEU A 4 -4.62 -17.00 -13.40
C LEU A 4 -4.79 -16.37 -12.01
N HIS A 5 -5.77 -15.50 -11.85
CA HIS A 5 -6.21 -14.93 -10.59
C HIS A 5 -7.41 -15.71 -10.08
N TYR A 6 -7.28 -16.33 -8.92
CA TYR A 6 -8.37 -17.07 -8.30
C TYR A 6 -8.88 -16.41 -7.01
N GLY A 7 -10.18 -16.15 -6.98
CA GLY A 7 -10.90 -15.66 -5.83
C GLY A 7 -10.88 -14.15 -5.66
N TRP A 8 -11.40 -13.70 -4.53
CA TRP A 8 -11.54 -12.28 -4.25
C TRP A 8 -10.21 -11.58 -3.99
N SER A 9 -10.11 -10.33 -4.44
CA SER A 9 -9.00 -9.43 -4.11
C SER A 9 -9.51 -8.00 -3.93
N HIS A 10 -8.76 -7.19 -3.19
CA HIS A 10 -9.03 -5.76 -3.13
C HIS A 10 -8.99 -5.15 -4.54
N PRO A 11 -9.97 -4.29 -4.94
CA PRO A 11 -10.07 -3.76 -6.30
C PRO A 11 -8.78 -3.11 -6.82
N ARG A 12 -8.05 -2.37 -5.97
CA ARG A 12 -6.79 -1.70 -6.35
C ARG A 12 -5.67 -2.70 -6.64
N ASN A 13 -5.60 -3.80 -5.90
CA ASN A 13 -4.62 -4.85 -6.13
C ASN A 13 -4.90 -5.55 -7.47
N LYS A 14 -6.18 -5.85 -7.73
CA LYS A 14 -6.63 -6.44 -8.99
C LYS A 14 -6.30 -5.55 -10.17
N GLU A 15 -6.64 -4.26 -10.09
CA GLU A 15 -6.34 -3.26 -11.12
C GLU A 15 -4.83 -3.20 -11.39
N SER A 16 -4.01 -3.15 -10.33
CA SER A 16 -2.56 -3.11 -10.47
C SER A 16 -1.99 -4.35 -11.18
N ILE A 17 -2.44 -5.55 -10.82
CA ILE A 17 -2.00 -6.79 -11.50
C ILE A 17 -2.45 -6.82 -12.96
N MET A 18 -3.69 -6.39 -13.25
CA MET A 18 -4.18 -6.36 -14.64
C MET A 18 -3.35 -5.41 -15.51
N ILE A 19 -3.07 -4.19 -15.05
CA ILE A 19 -2.23 -3.22 -15.76
C ILE A 19 -0.81 -3.78 -15.92
N SER A 20 -0.27 -4.38 -14.86
CA SER A 20 1.06 -4.99 -14.91
C SER A 20 1.12 -6.13 -15.94
N CYS A 21 0.12 -6.99 -16.00
CA CYS A 21 0.06 -8.06 -17.00
C CYS A 21 0.06 -7.50 -18.43
N ILE A 22 -0.69 -6.43 -18.69
CA ILE A 22 -0.68 -5.74 -20.00
C ILE A 22 0.73 -5.23 -20.34
N LYS A 23 1.38 -4.53 -19.40
CA LYS A 23 2.72 -3.96 -19.60
C LYS A 23 3.80 -5.03 -19.85
N PHE A 24 3.63 -6.21 -19.30
CA PHE A 24 4.55 -7.34 -19.46
C PHE A 24 4.14 -8.35 -20.53
N ASN A 25 3.09 -8.06 -21.31
CA ASN A 25 2.54 -8.96 -22.33
C ASN A 25 2.19 -10.35 -21.75
N ILE A 26 1.59 -10.36 -20.56
CA ILE A 26 1.09 -11.54 -19.84
C ILE A 26 -0.43 -11.57 -19.99
N GLU A 27 -0.98 -12.68 -20.45
CA GLU A 27 -2.43 -12.88 -20.45
C GLU A 27 -2.94 -12.95 -19.02
N TYR A 28 -3.97 -12.17 -18.70
CA TYR A 28 -4.63 -12.17 -17.39
C TYR A 28 -6.00 -12.80 -17.48
N GLU A 29 -6.25 -13.79 -16.62
CA GLU A 29 -7.55 -14.43 -16.47
C GLU A 29 -7.98 -14.39 -15.00
N TYR A 30 -9.26 -14.07 -14.75
CA TYR A 30 -9.88 -14.15 -13.42
C TYR A 30 -10.89 -15.29 -13.39
N THR A 31 -10.93 -16.03 -12.26
CA THR A 31 -11.91 -17.06 -11.98
C THR A 31 -12.22 -17.16 -10.49
N ASP A 32 -13.43 -17.59 -10.17
CA ASP A 32 -13.88 -18.04 -8.85
C ASP A 32 -14.25 -19.54 -8.86
N VAL A 33 -14.03 -20.21 -9.99
CA VAL A 33 -14.30 -21.65 -10.17
C VAL A 33 -13.06 -22.46 -9.84
N LEU A 34 -13.15 -23.32 -8.81
CA LEU A 34 -12.02 -24.11 -8.33
C LEU A 34 -11.44 -25.05 -9.39
N ASP A 35 -12.29 -25.70 -10.19
CA ASP A 35 -11.88 -26.65 -11.22
C ASP A 35 -10.99 -25.99 -12.30
N ARG A 36 -11.11 -24.67 -12.49
CA ARG A 36 -10.28 -23.92 -13.44
C ARG A 36 -8.80 -23.98 -13.09
N ILE A 37 -8.46 -24.10 -11.80
CA ILE A 37 -7.07 -24.20 -11.34
C ILE A 37 -6.41 -25.50 -11.83
N HIS A 38 -7.18 -26.55 -11.96
CA HIS A 38 -6.67 -27.89 -12.36
C HIS A 38 -6.51 -28.09 -13.88
N THR A 39 -6.76 -27.07 -14.68
CA THR A 39 -6.52 -27.16 -16.14
C THR A 39 -5.05 -27.00 -16.50
N TYR A 40 -4.26 -26.33 -15.61
CA TYR A 40 -2.80 -26.15 -15.72
C TYR A 40 -2.31 -25.49 -17.02
N ASP A 41 -3.16 -24.74 -17.73
CA ASP A 41 -2.84 -24.01 -18.97
C ASP A 41 -2.36 -22.57 -18.72
N TYR A 42 -1.83 -22.31 -17.49
CA TYR A 42 -1.29 -21.03 -17.04
C TYR A 42 0.09 -21.24 -16.39
N ASN A 43 0.82 -20.13 -16.19
CA ASN A 43 2.19 -20.16 -15.66
C ASN A 43 2.27 -19.64 -14.22
N ILE A 44 1.40 -18.67 -13.89
CA ILE A 44 1.36 -18.02 -12.59
C ILE A 44 -0.05 -18.14 -12.01
N LEU A 45 -0.16 -18.58 -10.77
CA LEU A 45 -1.39 -18.58 -9.99
C LEU A 45 -1.30 -17.49 -8.92
N TRP A 46 -2.21 -16.53 -8.95
CA TRP A 46 -2.32 -15.53 -7.88
C TRP A 46 -3.52 -15.82 -7.00
N LEU A 47 -3.26 -15.98 -5.70
CA LEU A 47 -4.20 -16.34 -4.63
C LEU A 47 -4.22 -15.23 -3.57
N PRO A 48 -4.94 -14.12 -3.79
CA PRO A 48 -4.92 -12.98 -2.85
C PRO A 48 -5.50 -13.30 -1.49
N CYS A 49 -6.65 -13.96 -1.44
CA CYS A 49 -7.36 -14.27 -0.18
C CYS A 49 -7.66 -15.76 0.01
N ASN A 50 -7.27 -16.58 -0.95
CA ASN A 50 -7.51 -18.01 -0.91
C ASN A 50 -6.21 -18.77 -0.66
N TRP A 51 -6.35 -19.99 -0.15
CA TRP A 51 -5.23 -20.87 0.03
C TRP A 51 -5.45 -22.17 -0.74
N ILE A 52 -4.48 -22.52 -1.58
CA ILE A 52 -4.44 -23.82 -2.27
C ILE A 52 -3.03 -24.38 -2.05
N SER A 53 -2.93 -25.63 -1.62
CA SER A 53 -1.63 -26.26 -1.41
C SER A 53 -0.83 -26.30 -2.71
N PRO A 54 0.44 -25.92 -2.69
CA PRO A 54 1.30 -26.05 -3.88
C PRO A 54 1.35 -27.48 -4.40
N ASP A 55 1.19 -28.49 -3.53
CA ASP A 55 1.24 -29.91 -3.93
C ASP A 55 0.04 -30.34 -4.77
N SER A 56 -1.08 -29.59 -4.70
CA SER A 56 -2.27 -29.84 -5.54
C SER A 56 -2.21 -29.15 -6.91
N VAL A 57 -1.13 -28.40 -7.18
CA VAL A 57 -0.93 -27.63 -8.42
C VAL A 57 0.31 -28.14 -9.13
N ALA A 58 0.26 -28.24 -10.45
CA ALA A 58 1.38 -28.73 -11.27
C ALA A 58 2.70 -27.99 -10.95
N LYS A 59 3.81 -28.73 -10.87
CA LYS A 59 5.11 -28.22 -10.38
C LYS A 59 5.68 -27.05 -11.19
N HIS A 60 5.32 -26.90 -12.45
CA HIS A 60 5.79 -25.81 -13.31
C HIS A 60 5.11 -24.48 -12.99
N ILE A 61 3.96 -24.50 -12.30
CA ILE A 61 3.19 -23.30 -11.96
C ILE A 61 3.83 -22.59 -10.77
N LYS A 62 4.06 -21.29 -10.93
CA LYS A 62 4.51 -20.38 -9.86
C LYS A 62 3.31 -19.81 -9.11
N ILE A 63 3.41 -19.64 -7.80
CA ILE A 63 2.27 -19.24 -6.98
C ILE A 63 2.60 -17.98 -6.17
N ILE A 64 1.74 -16.97 -6.27
CA ILE A 64 1.77 -15.76 -5.45
C ILE A 64 0.59 -15.82 -4.48
N TYR A 65 0.86 -15.93 -3.19
CA TYR A 65 -0.13 -15.78 -2.14
C TYR A 65 -0.21 -14.35 -1.65
N GLY A 66 -1.40 -13.93 -1.24
CA GLY A 66 -1.62 -12.62 -0.65
C GLY A 66 -1.69 -11.45 -1.65
N PRO A 67 -1.76 -10.24 -1.11
CA PRO A 67 -1.90 -9.98 0.32
C PRO A 67 -3.29 -10.34 0.84
N HIS A 68 -3.37 -10.91 2.03
CA HIS A 68 -4.66 -11.12 2.68
C HIS A 68 -5.24 -9.77 3.11
N PHE A 69 -6.56 -9.70 3.17
CA PHE A 69 -7.25 -8.50 3.63
C PHE A 69 -6.95 -8.19 5.11
N CYS A 70 -6.70 -9.23 5.91
CA CYS A 70 -6.31 -9.09 7.31
C CYS A 70 -4.85 -8.70 7.45
N VAL A 71 -4.57 -7.75 8.35
CA VAL A 71 -3.21 -7.33 8.70
C VAL A 71 -2.50 -8.39 9.55
N PHE A 72 -3.25 -9.13 10.37
CA PHE A 72 -2.70 -10.13 11.30
C PHE A 72 -2.77 -11.54 10.75
N PRO A 73 -1.66 -12.31 10.87
CA PRO A 73 -1.70 -13.73 10.61
C PRO A 73 -2.43 -14.45 11.75
N THR A 74 -3.17 -15.48 11.39
CA THR A 74 -3.74 -16.42 12.37
C THR A 74 -2.95 -17.72 12.35
N SER A 75 -2.84 -18.40 13.49
CA SER A 75 -2.07 -19.65 13.63
C SER A 75 -2.59 -20.80 12.77
N ASP A 76 -3.82 -20.71 12.32
CA ASP A 76 -4.49 -21.65 11.43
C ASP A 76 -4.28 -21.35 9.93
N MET A 77 -3.58 -20.28 9.60
CA MET A 77 -3.25 -20.01 8.19
C MET A 77 -2.40 -21.15 7.62
N PRO A 78 -2.79 -21.71 6.47
CA PRO A 78 -2.08 -22.85 5.87
C PRO A 78 -0.61 -22.60 5.52
N ILE A 79 -0.18 -21.35 5.43
CA ILE A 79 1.23 -20.98 5.22
C ILE A 79 2.08 -21.06 6.49
N VAL A 80 1.46 -21.19 7.66
CA VAL A 80 2.17 -21.27 8.93
C VAL A 80 2.80 -22.66 9.11
N GLY A 81 4.06 -22.71 9.53
CA GLY A 81 4.84 -23.91 9.77
C GLY A 81 6.26 -23.85 9.22
N PRO A 82 7.06 -24.91 9.41
CA PRO A 82 8.43 -24.98 8.93
C PRO A 82 8.54 -24.72 7.42
N LEU A 83 9.57 -24.01 7.00
CA LEU A 83 9.83 -23.72 5.58
C LEU A 83 9.84 -25.01 4.76
N ASN A 84 9.05 -25.03 3.70
CA ASN A 84 9.06 -26.15 2.77
C ASN A 84 10.02 -25.85 1.62
N GLU A 85 11.09 -26.63 1.51
CA GLU A 85 12.16 -26.43 0.55
C GLU A 85 11.68 -26.51 -0.91
N ASP A 86 10.71 -27.41 -1.20
CA ASP A 86 10.15 -27.56 -2.55
C ASP A 86 9.24 -26.37 -2.92
N TRP A 87 8.55 -25.78 -1.94
CA TRP A 87 7.64 -24.68 -2.19
C TRP A 87 8.34 -23.34 -2.34
N LYS A 88 9.42 -23.09 -1.58
CA LYS A 88 10.12 -21.78 -1.59
C LYS A 88 10.65 -21.38 -2.96
N GLU A 89 10.92 -22.36 -3.84
CA GLU A 89 11.48 -22.12 -5.19
C GLU A 89 10.40 -21.68 -6.21
N ARG A 90 9.14 -21.84 -5.86
CA ARG A 90 8.03 -21.52 -6.77
C ARG A 90 6.90 -20.71 -6.15
N CYS A 91 6.94 -20.50 -4.83
CA CYS A 91 5.88 -19.81 -4.11
C CYS A 91 6.43 -18.75 -3.17
N PHE A 92 5.69 -17.68 -2.98
CA PHE A 92 5.89 -16.74 -1.88
C PHE A 92 4.55 -16.13 -1.43
N PHE A 93 4.54 -15.58 -0.22
CA PHE A 93 3.44 -14.75 0.27
C PHE A 93 3.87 -13.28 0.20
N THR A 94 3.07 -12.45 -0.47
CA THR A 94 3.34 -11.02 -0.54
C THR A 94 2.61 -10.27 0.56
N CYS A 95 3.36 -9.43 1.26
CA CYS A 95 2.83 -8.30 2.04
C CYS A 95 3.10 -7.01 1.27
N MET A 96 2.36 -5.96 1.57
CA MET A 96 2.47 -4.70 0.83
C MET A 96 3.60 -3.80 1.33
N SER A 97 4.15 -4.08 2.52
CA SER A 97 5.20 -3.28 3.16
C SER A 97 5.97 -4.08 4.21
N ASP A 98 7.14 -3.56 4.59
CA ASP A 98 8.01 -4.21 5.57
C ASP A 98 7.38 -4.31 6.96
N TRP A 99 6.61 -3.30 7.40
CA TRP A 99 5.95 -3.39 8.69
C TRP A 99 4.88 -4.49 8.74
N ASN A 100 4.17 -4.77 7.61
CA ASN A 100 3.27 -5.92 7.52
C ASN A 100 4.05 -7.23 7.66
N VAL A 101 5.20 -7.36 6.98
CA VAL A 101 6.07 -8.56 7.12
C VAL A 101 6.52 -8.73 8.56
N ASN A 102 6.89 -7.64 9.25
CA ASN A 102 7.33 -7.68 10.63
C ASN A 102 6.21 -8.14 11.58
N ILE A 103 4.98 -7.65 11.39
CA ILE A 103 3.83 -8.15 12.16
C ILE A 103 3.67 -9.66 11.96
N TYR A 104 3.73 -10.17 10.73
CA TYR A 104 3.64 -11.60 10.49
C TYR A 104 4.70 -12.38 11.28
N LYS A 105 5.94 -11.90 11.28
CA LYS A 105 7.05 -12.52 12.03
C LYS A 105 6.91 -12.40 13.56
N ASP A 106 6.24 -11.37 14.05
CA ASP A 106 5.99 -11.18 15.47
C ASP A 106 4.93 -12.14 16.03
N PHE A 107 4.01 -12.61 15.20
CA PHE A 107 2.92 -13.49 15.60
C PHE A 107 3.16 -14.97 15.32
N VAL A 108 4.04 -15.28 14.38
CA VAL A 108 4.25 -16.66 13.90
C VAL A 108 5.74 -16.93 13.75
N ASP A 109 6.21 -18.00 14.39
CA ASP A 109 7.64 -18.35 14.44
C ASP A 109 8.21 -18.78 13.08
N SER A 110 7.38 -19.35 12.21
CA SER A 110 7.84 -19.86 10.91
C SER A 110 6.74 -19.94 9.86
N PHE A 111 7.14 -19.85 8.59
CA PHE A 111 6.26 -19.92 7.43
C PHE A 111 6.76 -20.94 6.42
N LYS A 112 5.84 -21.69 5.82
CA LYS A 112 6.14 -22.70 4.79
C LYS A 112 6.66 -22.13 3.48
N VAL A 113 6.42 -20.84 3.23
CA VAL A 113 6.88 -20.10 2.06
C VAL A 113 7.53 -18.78 2.48
N PRO A 114 8.44 -18.18 1.68
CA PRO A 114 8.98 -16.87 1.95
C PRO A 114 7.87 -15.82 2.06
N ILE A 115 7.95 -14.94 3.06
CA ILE A 115 7.08 -13.76 3.20
C ILE A 115 7.89 -12.54 2.83
N LEU A 116 7.42 -11.75 1.87
CA LEU A 116 8.16 -10.68 1.23
C LEU A 116 7.33 -9.40 1.16
N ALA A 117 7.98 -8.27 1.39
CA ALA A 117 7.39 -6.96 1.14
C ALA A 117 7.50 -6.63 -0.36
N LEU A 118 6.46 -6.91 -1.12
CA LEU A 118 6.37 -6.66 -2.55
C LEU A 118 5.08 -5.88 -2.85
N PRO A 119 5.14 -4.54 -2.85
CA PRO A 119 3.98 -3.70 -3.12
C PRO A 119 3.49 -3.86 -4.57
N PHE A 120 2.24 -3.52 -4.81
CA PHE A 120 1.67 -3.43 -6.15
C PHE A 120 2.07 -2.11 -6.83
N GLY A 121 2.19 -2.14 -8.15
CA GLY A 121 2.50 -0.95 -8.93
C GLY A 121 1.37 0.07 -8.94
N LEU A 122 1.74 1.32 -9.18
CA LEU A 122 0.85 2.46 -9.29
C LEU A 122 0.69 2.90 -10.75
N ASP A 123 -0.53 3.29 -11.12
CA ASP A 123 -0.80 3.90 -12.43
C ASP A 123 -0.26 5.35 -12.45
N THR A 124 1.00 5.48 -12.84
CA THR A 124 1.69 6.77 -12.89
C THR A 124 1.29 7.64 -14.09
N ASP A 125 0.54 7.09 -15.04
CA ASP A 125 0.01 7.84 -16.18
C ASP A 125 -1.29 8.53 -15.79
N LYS A 126 -2.17 7.85 -15.07
CA LYS A 126 -3.37 8.43 -14.48
C LYS A 126 -3.03 9.44 -13.38
N PHE A 127 -2.15 9.06 -12.45
CA PHE A 127 -1.69 9.90 -11.34
C PHE A 127 -0.40 10.62 -11.75
N CYS A 128 -0.55 11.66 -12.54
CA CYS A 128 0.55 12.51 -13.00
C CYS A 128 0.29 13.98 -12.70
N PRO A 129 1.36 14.78 -12.61
CA PRO A 129 1.23 16.24 -12.55
C PRO A 129 0.49 16.77 -13.77
N ASP A 130 -0.27 17.83 -13.57
CA ASP A 130 -0.86 18.60 -14.66
C ASP A 130 -0.55 20.09 -14.51
N LYS A 131 -1.16 20.91 -15.37
CA LYS A 131 -0.99 22.38 -15.38
C LYS A 131 -2.10 23.10 -14.60
N SER A 132 -2.86 22.40 -13.77
CA SER A 132 -3.95 23.02 -12.97
C SER A 132 -3.40 24.11 -12.06
N GLU A 133 -4.15 25.19 -11.95
CA GLU A 133 -3.84 26.27 -11.00
C GLU A 133 -3.94 25.76 -9.57
N LYS A 134 -2.95 26.08 -8.75
CA LYS A 134 -2.92 25.73 -7.32
C LYS A 134 -3.74 26.75 -6.53
N ILE A 135 -4.94 26.38 -6.16
CA ILE A 135 -5.89 27.23 -5.42
C ILE A 135 -5.88 26.99 -3.90
N TYR A 136 -5.37 25.81 -3.47
CA TYR A 136 -5.20 25.47 -2.06
C TYR A 136 -3.72 25.36 -1.70
N ASP A 137 -3.36 25.83 -0.49
CA ASP A 137 -2.04 25.55 0.07
C ASP A 137 -1.99 24.09 0.52
N PHE A 138 -3.08 23.58 1.11
CA PHE A 138 -3.20 22.18 1.55
C PHE A 138 -4.53 21.52 1.16
N LEU A 139 -4.44 20.28 0.71
CA LEU A 139 -5.52 19.31 0.83
C LEU A 139 -5.34 18.60 2.18
N VAL A 140 -6.29 18.75 3.09
CA VAL A 140 -6.29 18.04 4.37
C VAL A 140 -7.04 16.73 4.19
N VAL A 141 -6.35 15.61 4.24
CA VAL A 141 -6.97 14.27 4.16
C VAL A 141 -7.09 13.71 5.58
N PHE A 142 -8.32 13.41 6.00
CA PHE A 142 -8.59 12.85 7.31
C PHE A 142 -9.14 11.42 7.18
N LYS A 143 -8.45 10.45 7.81
CA LYS A 143 -8.78 9.03 7.73
C LYS A 143 -8.63 8.34 9.09
N GLY A 144 -9.76 8.06 9.76
CA GLY A 144 -9.81 7.16 10.93
C GLY A 144 -8.98 7.58 12.16
N ARG A 145 -8.72 8.87 12.36
CA ARG A 145 -8.02 9.44 13.50
C ARG A 145 -8.97 10.16 14.45
N ASN A 146 -8.45 10.63 15.59
CA ASN A 146 -9.20 11.43 16.54
C ASN A 146 -9.57 12.79 15.91
N ARG A 147 -10.85 13.18 16.01
CA ARG A 147 -11.34 14.45 15.46
C ARG A 147 -10.68 15.67 16.08
N ASN A 148 -10.16 15.58 17.30
CA ASN A 148 -9.40 16.68 17.92
C ASN A 148 -8.08 16.94 17.17
N GLU A 149 -7.45 15.93 16.57
CA GLU A 149 -6.26 16.09 15.74
C GLU A 149 -6.59 16.86 14.46
N LEU A 150 -7.73 16.55 13.84
CA LEU A 150 -8.23 17.32 12.70
C LEU A 150 -8.51 18.77 13.08
N GLN A 151 -9.25 19.00 14.18
CA GLN A 151 -9.60 20.35 14.61
C GLN A 151 -8.35 21.17 14.94
N TYR A 152 -7.41 20.60 15.68
CA TYR A 152 -6.12 21.24 15.96
C TYR A 152 -5.36 21.63 14.69
N SER A 153 -5.32 20.73 13.72
CA SER A 153 -4.67 21.02 12.43
C SER A 153 -5.35 22.14 11.65
N ILE A 154 -6.69 22.18 11.68
CA ILE A 154 -7.47 23.26 11.06
C ILE A 154 -7.15 24.59 11.73
N ASP A 155 -7.14 24.65 13.07
CA ASP A 155 -6.86 25.87 13.83
C ASP A 155 -5.45 26.40 13.53
N VAL A 156 -4.45 25.51 13.39
CA VAL A 156 -3.09 25.88 13.01
C VAL A 156 -3.06 26.44 11.58
N LEU A 157 -3.66 25.77 10.61
CA LEU A 157 -3.69 26.26 9.21
C LEU A 157 -4.40 27.62 9.09
N GLN A 158 -5.50 27.82 9.82
CA GLN A 158 -6.24 29.09 9.88
C GLN A 158 -5.40 30.21 10.51
N SER A 159 -4.70 29.92 11.61
CA SER A 159 -3.83 30.90 12.29
C SER A 159 -2.70 31.38 11.38
N MET A 160 -2.26 30.54 10.45
CA MET A 160 -1.23 30.86 9.44
C MET A 160 -1.81 31.42 8.13
N ASN A 161 -3.12 31.72 8.06
CA ASN A 161 -3.84 32.22 6.87
C ASN A 161 -3.67 31.31 5.63
N MET A 162 -3.56 30.00 5.82
CA MET A 162 -3.43 29.04 4.72
C MET A 162 -4.81 28.69 4.15
N LYS A 163 -4.87 28.57 2.83
CA LYS A 163 -6.06 28.07 2.13
C LYS A 163 -6.03 26.55 2.07
N PHE A 164 -7.08 25.92 2.54
CA PHE A 164 -7.16 24.45 2.52
C PHE A 164 -8.54 23.93 2.15
N HIS A 165 -8.58 22.68 1.72
CA HIS A 165 -9.80 21.88 1.53
C HIS A 165 -9.73 20.63 2.38
N ILE A 166 -10.83 20.24 3.04
CA ILE A 166 -10.87 19.05 3.89
C ILE A 166 -11.55 17.92 3.11
N LEU A 167 -10.87 16.77 3.03
CA LEU A 167 -11.37 15.56 2.44
C LEU A 167 -11.50 14.47 3.51
N MET A 168 -12.75 14.09 3.78
CA MET A 168 -13.05 13.01 4.73
C MET A 168 -12.97 11.66 4.00
N TRP A 169 -12.14 10.73 4.49
CA TRP A 169 -12.00 9.42 3.90
C TRP A 169 -13.33 8.67 3.83
N GLY A 170 -13.61 8.02 2.69
CA GLY A 170 -14.84 7.28 2.47
C GLY A 170 -16.05 8.10 2.00
N SER A 171 -15.93 9.44 1.93
CA SER A 171 -17.02 10.33 1.51
C SER A 171 -16.82 10.97 0.14
N PHE A 172 -15.88 10.50 -0.67
CA PHE A 172 -15.54 11.09 -1.98
C PHE A 172 -15.33 10.04 -3.07
N HIS A 173 -15.46 10.47 -4.31
CA HIS A 173 -15.10 9.67 -5.47
C HIS A 173 -13.61 9.87 -5.84
N HIS A 174 -13.01 8.85 -6.40
CA HIS A 174 -11.58 8.86 -6.74
C HIS A 174 -11.16 10.00 -7.67
N GLU A 175 -12.02 10.37 -8.62
CA GLU A 175 -11.79 11.51 -9.52
C GLU A 175 -11.81 12.85 -8.78
N GLU A 176 -12.62 13.00 -7.76
CA GLU A 176 -12.62 14.18 -6.89
C GLU A 176 -11.30 14.33 -6.16
N TYR A 177 -10.80 13.22 -5.60
CA TYR A 177 -9.48 13.20 -4.95
C TYR A 177 -8.38 13.66 -5.90
N LEU A 178 -8.31 13.10 -7.11
CA LEU A 178 -7.33 13.48 -8.12
C LEU A 178 -7.42 14.96 -8.50
N ASN A 179 -8.64 15.48 -8.68
CA ASN A 179 -8.85 16.91 -8.98
C ASN A 179 -8.38 17.81 -7.83
N LEU A 180 -8.67 17.45 -6.57
CA LEU A 180 -8.23 18.20 -5.39
C LEU A 180 -6.71 18.17 -5.22
N LEU A 181 -6.06 17.03 -5.45
CA LEU A 181 -4.60 16.91 -5.48
C LEU A 181 -3.99 17.90 -6.48
N ARG A 182 -4.50 17.93 -7.72
CA ARG A 182 -4.00 18.80 -8.78
C ARG A 182 -4.14 20.28 -8.45
N LYS A 183 -5.14 20.66 -7.65
CA LYS A 183 -5.41 22.04 -7.20
C LYS A 183 -4.69 22.43 -5.90
N SER A 184 -3.95 21.52 -5.26
CA SER A 184 -3.28 21.75 -3.99
C SER A 184 -1.76 21.82 -4.16
N LYS A 185 -1.08 22.65 -3.34
CA LYS A 185 0.38 22.75 -3.31
C LYS A 185 1.00 21.58 -2.52
N GLY A 186 0.33 21.14 -1.47
CA GLY A 186 0.72 20.02 -0.61
C GLY A 186 -0.49 19.30 -0.03
N VAL A 187 -0.26 18.16 0.61
CA VAL A 187 -1.27 17.42 1.36
C VAL A 187 -0.87 17.39 2.83
N LEU A 188 -1.78 17.74 3.73
CA LEU A 188 -1.69 17.38 5.13
C LEU A 188 -2.47 16.07 5.33
N TRP A 189 -1.75 14.99 5.59
CA TRP A 189 -2.32 13.66 5.76
C TRP A 189 -2.44 13.33 7.24
N ILE A 190 -3.68 13.18 7.73
CA ILE A 190 -4.01 12.79 9.10
C ILE A 190 -4.72 11.44 9.00
N GLY A 191 -3.94 10.36 8.99
CA GLY A 191 -4.45 9.03 8.75
C GLY A 191 -3.97 7.99 9.74
N THR A 192 -4.57 6.79 9.65
CA THR A 192 -4.15 5.58 10.34
C THR A 192 -3.01 4.90 9.58
N HIS A 193 -2.63 3.68 9.99
CA HIS A 193 -1.67 2.88 9.22
C HIS A 193 -2.15 2.64 7.78
N GLU A 194 -1.21 2.40 6.92
CA GLU A 194 -1.47 2.00 5.54
C GLU A 194 -0.75 0.69 5.24
N SER A 195 -1.44 -0.31 4.70
CA SER A 195 -0.77 -1.54 4.26
C SER A 195 0.18 -1.28 3.09
N GLN A 196 -0.29 -0.54 2.08
CA GLN A 196 0.52 0.01 0.99
C GLN A 196 0.42 1.54 0.92
N GLY A 197 -0.78 2.10 1.16
CA GLY A 197 -1.03 3.52 1.08
C GLY A 197 -1.19 4.02 -0.35
N PHE A 198 -2.01 3.36 -1.16
CA PHE A 198 -2.24 3.78 -2.55
C PHE A 198 -2.54 5.26 -2.69
N ALA A 199 -3.45 5.80 -1.88
CA ALA A 199 -3.80 7.22 -1.98
C ALA A 199 -2.64 8.15 -1.60
N VAL A 200 -1.81 7.78 -0.62
CA VAL A 200 -0.56 8.50 -0.30
C VAL A 200 0.37 8.47 -1.52
N GLN A 201 0.58 7.30 -2.11
CA GLN A 201 1.45 7.12 -3.28
C GLN A 201 0.92 7.82 -4.53
N GLU A 202 -0.41 7.90 -4.71
CA GLU A 202 -1.08 8.63 -5.78
C GLU A 202 -0.82 10.14 -5.69
N ALA A 203 -0.85 10.71 -4.48
CA ALA A 203 -0.48 12.10 -4.26
C ALA A 203 0.99 12.36 -4.62
N LEU A 204 1.89 11.46 -4.16
CA LEU A 204 3.32 11.52 -4.51
C LEU A 204 3.54 11.41 -6.03
N SER A 205 2.76 10.55 -6.71
CA SER A 205 2.82 10.38 -8.17
C SER A 205 2.38 11.63 -8.92
N CYS A 206 1.39 12.37 -8.40
CA CYS A 206 1.01 13.70 -8.91
C CYS A 206 2.05 14.80 -8.63
N ASN A 207 3.21 14.45 -8.06
CA ASN A 207 4.27 15.34 -7.60
C ASN A 207 3.80 16.31 -6.51
N ILE A 208 2.85 15.91 -5.68
CA ILE A 208 2.37 16.68 -4.56
C ILE A 208 3.07 16.17 -3.29
N PRO A 209 3.89 17.00 -2.62
CA PRO A 209 4.54 16.62 -1.39
C PRO A 209 3.54 16.53 -0.23
N LEU A 210 3.86 15.67 0.74
CA LEU A 210 3.00 15.43 1.89
C LEU A 210 3.65 15.88 3.19
N LEU A 211 2.85 16.50 4.04
CA LEU A 211 3.10 16.65 5.46
C LEU A 211 2.24 15.59 6.16
N VAL A 212 2.86 14.59 6.79
CA VAL A 212 2.15 13.42 7.30
C VAL A 212 2.19 13.38 8.81
N TRP A 213 1.02 13.43 9.44
CA TRP A 213 0.87 13.07 10.86
C TRP A 213 0.83 11.55 10.97
N ASN A 214 1.99 10.96 11.17
CA ASN A 214 2.20 9.53 11.14
C ASN A 214 1.74 8.84 12.44
N VAL A 215 1.45 7.56 12.37
CA VAL A 215 1.28 6.69 13.54
C VAL A 215 2.59 6.00 13.89
N LYS A 216 2.79 5.67 15.16
CA LYS A 216 3.93 4.88 15.65
C LYS A 216 3.55 3.42 15.85
N SER A 217 2.28 3.16 16.21
CA SER A 217 1.78 1.83 16.49
C SER A 217 0.31 1.69 16.18
N LEU A 218 -0.15 0.44 16.04
CA LEU A 218 -1.57 0.12 15.89
C LEU A 218 -2.38 0.49 17.14
N PHE A 219 -1.73 0.63 18.30
CA PHE A 219 -2.39 1.05 19.54
C PHE A 219 -2.99 2.45 19.44
N GLN A 220 -2.35 3.37 18.73
CA GLN A 220 -2.87 4.73 18.52
C GLN A 220 -4.22 4.72 17.79
N GLU A 221 -4.39 3.81 16.82
CA GLU A 221 -5.62 3.69 16.06
C GLU A 221 -6.78 3.12 16.87
N VAL A 222 -6.51 2.15 17.72
CA VAL A 222 -7.53 1.56 18.61
C VAL A 222 -8.11 2.63 19.56
N ASN A 223 -7.25 3.51 20.06
CA ASN A 223 -7.67 4.61 20.93
C ASN A 223 -8.34 5.77 20.16
N SER A 224 -8.14 5.84 18.85
CA SER A 224 -8.67 6.88 17.98
C SER A 224 -9.82 6.41 17.07
N GLU A 225 -10.74 5.60 17.58
CA GLU A 225 -11.83 4.97 16.79
C GLU A 225 -11.34 3.88 15.81
N GLY A 226 -10.13 3.32 16.05
CA GLY A 226 -9.52 2.31 15.21
C GLY A 226 -10.24 0.97 15.19
N ILE A 227 -9.72 0.06 14.44
CA ILE A 227 -10.36 -1.20 14.04
C ILE A 227 -10.56 -2.12 15.25
N PRO A 228 -11.82 -2.39 15.67
CA PRO A 228 -12.09 -3.18 16.89
C PRO A 228 -11.51 -4.61 16.84
N GLU A 229 -11.41 -5.18 15.63
CA GLU A 229 -10.90 -6.52 15.43
C GLU A 229 -9.44 -6.69 15.88
N TYR A 230 -8.68 -5.61 15.95
CA TYR A 230 -7.27 -5.63 16.36
C TYR A 230 -7.05 -5.55 17.87
N ARG A 231 -8.09 -5.27 18.67
CA ARG A 231 -7.97 -5.09 20.13
C ARG A 231 -7.38 -6.29 20.84
N ASP A 232 -7.77 -7.50 20.44
CA ASP A 232 -7.30 -8.73 21.06
C ASP A 232 -5.82 -9.02 20.80
N TYR A 233 -5.29 -8.47 19.71
CA TYR A 233 -3.88 -8.57 19.32
C TYR A 233 -3.04 -7.44 19.90
N ILE A 234 -3.54 -6.21 19.87
CA ILE A 234 -2.85 -4.98 20.29
C ILE A 234 -2.53 -5.00 21.79
N GLY A 235 -3.39 -5.58 22.62
CA GLY A 235 -3.14 -5.71 24.07
C GLY A 235 -1.95 -6.60 24.44
N LYS A 236 -1.31 -7.27 23.46
CA LYS A 236 -0.22 -8.23 23.70
C LYS A 236 1.17 -7.72 23.34
N LYS A 237 1.28 -6.78 22.40
CA LYS A 237 2.55 -6.21 21.93
C LYS A 237 2.34 -4.79 21.41
N ASP A 238 3.35 -3.94 21.55
CA ASP A 238 3.40 -2.64 20.89
C ASP A 238 3.76 -2.86 19.40
N LEU A 239 2.73 -3.00 18.58
CA LEU A 239 2.89 -3.32 17.17
C LEU A 239 3.21 -2.05 16.38
N ILE A 240 4.42 -1.97 15.89
CA ILE A 240 4.87 -0.87 15.04
C ILE A 240 4.03 -0.83 13.78
N ALA A 241 3.49 0.35 13.48
CA ALA A 241 2.74 0.62 12.26
C ALA A 241 3.14 1.98 11.69
N THR A 242 2.82 2.25 10.44
CA THR A 242 3.11 3.52 9.80
C THR A 242 2.07 3.88 8.74
N THR A 243 1.80 5.17 8.61
CA THR A 243 1.02 5.73 7.51
C THR A 243 1.86 5.78 6.22
N VAL A 244 3.19 5.94 6.34
CA VAL A 244 4.13 6.06 5.21
C VAL A 244 4.91 4.77 5.02
N THR A 245 4.38 3.87 4.22
CA THR A 245 4.93 2.52 4.00
C THR A 245 6.14 2.50 3.08
N SER A 246 6.25 3.49 2.20
CA SER A 246 7.35 3.70 1.25
C SER A 246 7.62 5.18 1.19
N TRP A 247 8.78 5.61 1.68
CA TRP A 247 9.07 7.02 1.89
C TRP A 247 10.54 7.38 1.66
N ASP A 248 10.75 8.62 1.24
CA ASP A 248 12.05 9.28 1.15
C ASP A 248 11.86 10.76 1.51
N SER A 249 12.89 11.44 1.98
CA SER A 249 12.85 12.85 2.36
C SER A 249 12.44 13.80 1.22
N ILE A 250 12.56 13.38 -0.04
CA ILE A 250 12.06 14.14 -1.18
C ILE A 250 10.53 14.09 -1.33
N CYS A 251 9.85 13.26 -0.53
CA CYS A 251 8.38 13.11 -0.55
C CYS A 251 7.68 14.17 0.30
N GLY A 252 8.38 14.78 1.25
CA GLY A 252 7.81 15.74 2.20
C GLY A 252 8.35 15.57 3.61
N GLU A 253 7.52 15.90 4.61
CA GLU A 253 7.90 15.81 6.04
C GLU A 253 6.93 14.89 6.79
N VAL A 254 7.43 14.30 7.88
CA VAL A 254 6.68 13.39 8.75
C VAL A 254 6.83 13.88 10.18
N PHE A 255 5.72 13.91 10.93
CA PHE A 255 5.71 14.21 12.36
C PHE A 255 4.77 13.25 13.09
N TYR A 256 4.87 13.19 14.42
CA TYR A 256 4.18 12.19 15.23
C TYR A 256 3.32 12.79 16.34
N GLU A 257 3.74 13.91 16.92
CA GLU A 257 3.05 14.54 18.05
C GLU A 257 2.45 15.88 17.63
N ALA A 258 1.36 16.27 18.27
CA ALA A 258 0.65 17.52 17.96
C ALA A 258 1.56 18.76 18.05
N GLU A 259 2.47 18.76 19.02
CA GLU A 259 3.38 19.86 19.30
C GLU A 259 4.39 20.09 18.16
N GLU A 260 4.67 19.04 17.36
CA GLU A 260 5.60 19.12 16.23
C GLU A 260 4.97 19.77 14.98
N LEU A 261 3.62 19.90 14.92
CA LEU A 261 2.92 20.32 13.71
C LEU A 261 3.38 21.69 13.22
N ILE A 262 3.47 22.69 14.09
CA ILE A 262 3.76 24.08 13.70
C ILE A 262 5.16 24.17 13.08
N ASP A 263 6.16 23.61 13.76
CA ASP A 263 7.56 23.65 13.32
C ASP A 263 7.75 22.85 12.02
N THR A 264 7.16 21.65 11.95
CA THR A 264 7.24 20.80 10.75
C THR A 264 6.52 21.43 9.57
N LEU A 265 5.37 22.08 9.78
CA LEU A 265 4.67 22.83 8.75
C LEU A 265 5.50 24.00 8.20
N GLN A 266 6.20 24.73 9.06
CA GLN A 266 7.10 25.80 8.63
C GLN A 266 8.25 25.26 7.78
N ILE A 267 8.88 24.16 8.22
CA ILE A 267 9.92 23.46 7.45
C ILE A 267 9.36 23.03 6.09
N PHE A 268 8.20 22.39 6.07
CA PHE A 268 7.55 21.91 4.86
C PHE A 268 7.29 23.04 3.85
N VAL A 269 6.71 24.15 4.31
CA VAL A 269 6.41 25.31 3.44
C VAL A 269 7.68 25.92 2.87
N ASN A 270 8.72 26.05 3.69
CA ASN A 270 10.02 26.61 3.25
C ASN A 270 10.71 25.71 2.21
N LYS A 271 10.50 24.42 2.26
CA LYS A 271 11.08 23.42 1.34
C LYS A 271 10.15 23.05 0.18
N LEU A 272 8.96 23.63 0.06
CA LEU A 272 7.90 23.16 -0.85
C LEU A 272 8.37 22.96 -2.30
N THR A 273 9.25 23.85 -2.79
CA THR A 273 9.79 23.79 -4.16
C THR A 273 10.96 22.81 -4.33
N THR A 274 11.49 22.26 -3.24
CA THR A 274 12.63 21.33 -3.27
C THR A 274 12.18 19.86 -3.30
N TYR A 275 10.96 19.57 -2.89
CA TYR A 275 10.43 18.22 -2.93
C TYR A 275 10.22 17.73 -4.36
N SER A 276 10.41 16.44 -4.57
CA SER A 276 10.27 15.79 -5.88
C SER A 276 9.67 14.39 -5.72
N PRO A 277 8.48 14.27 -5.10
CA PRO A 277 7.93 12.98 -4.72
C PRO A 277 7.67 12.05 -5.92
N ARG A 278 7.33 12.60 -7.09
CA ARG A 278 7.18 11.79 -8.30
C ARG A 278 8.45 11.04 -8.70
N LYS A 279 9.63 11.62 -8.47
CA LYS A 279 10.90 10.91 -8.73
C LYS A 279 11.03 9.65 -7.89
N PHE A 280 10.60 9.72 -6.62
CA PHE A 280 10.56 8.55 -5.74
C PHE A 280 9.62 7.48 -6.30
N VAL A 281 8.38 7.86 -6.68
CA VAL A 281 7.39 6.93 -7.21
C VAL A 281 7.88 6.28 -8.51
N LEU A 282 8.40 7.05 -9.46
CA LEU A 282 8.89 6.51 -10.73
C LEU A 282 10.09 5.57 -10.55
N LYS A 283 10.88 5.75 -9.51
CA LYS A 283 12.02 4.88 -9.19
C LYS A 283 11.63 3.58 -8.48
N ASN A 284 10.52 3.57 -7.72
CA ASN A 284 10.26 2.50 -6.76
C ASN A 284 8.89 1.82 -6.93
N LEU A 285 7.88 2.51 -7.49
CA LEU A 285 6.48 2.10 -7.34
C LEU A 285 5.71 2.00 -8.66
N THR A 286 6.39 1.99 -9.81
CA THR A 286 5.71 1.75 -11.09
C THR A 286 5.31 0.27 -11.22
N HIS A 287 4.36 -0.02 -12.10
CA HIS A 287 3.96 -1.39 -12.40
C HIS A 287 5.15 -2.26 -12.84
N GLU A 288 6.03 -1.67 -13.66
CA GLU A 288 7.22 -2.37 -14.19
C GLU A 288 8.17 -2.77 -13.06
N ILE A 289 8.40 -1.87 -12.10
CA ILE A 289 9.29 -2.14 -10.96
C ILE A 289 8.65 -3.14 -10.00
N CYS A 290 7.43 -2.87 -9.55
CA CYS A 290 6.78 -3.70 -8.53
C CYS A 290 6.52 -5.13 -9.05
N PHE A 291 5.88 -5.25 -10.19
CA PHE A 291 5.56 -6.55 -10.75
C PHE A 291 6.80 -7.27 -11.28
N GLY A 292 7.75 -6.54 -11.86
CA GLY A 292 9.06 -7.08 -12.25
C GLY A 292 9.80 -7.69 -11.06
N ASN A 293 9.73 -7.08 -9.87
CA ASN A 293 10.29 -7.65 -8.64
C ASN A 293 9.57 -8.94 -8.23
N MET A 294 8.23 -9.01 -8.36
CA MET A 294 7.48 -10.24 -8.10
C MET A 294 7.89 -11.36 -9.05
N LEU A 295 7.97 -11.08 -10.35
CA LEU A 295 8.40 -12.06 -11.36
C LEU A 295 9.83 -12.55 -11.11
N LYS A 296 10.74 -11.64 -10.76
CA LYS A 296 12.12 -11.98 -10.41
C LYS A 296 12.20 -12.92 -9.21
N LYS A 297 11.35 -12.73 -8.21
CA LYS A 297 11.27 -13.63 -7.03
C LYS A 297 10.76 -15.02 -7.37
N LEU A 298 9.98 -15.15 -8.42
CA LEU A 298 9.52 -16.45 -8.95
C LEU A 298 10.53 -17.07 -9.94
N ASN A 299 11.71 -16.48 -10.13
CA ASN A 299 12.69 -16.87 -11.15
C ASN A 299 12.07 -16.91 -12.58
N ILE A 300 11.13 -15.99 -12.83
CA ILE A 300 10.54 -15.83 -14.16
C ILE A 300 11.38 -14.80 -14.91
N GLN A 301 12.05 -15.25 -15.96
CA GLN A 301 12.70 -14.37 -16.93
C GLN A 301 11.70 -14.07 -18.05
N LEU A 302 11.48 -12.79 -18.30
CA LEU A 302 10.75 -12.36 -19.49
C LEU A 302 11.74 -12.27 -20.63
N GLU A 303 11.42 -12.88 -21.75
CA GLU A 303 12.16 -12.64 -22.99
C GLU A 303 12.07 -11.15 -23.30
N ALA A 304 13.22 -10.51 -23.51
CA ALA A 304 13.27 -9.12 -23.93
C ALA A 304 12.56 -9.04 -25.30
N SER A 305 11.43 -8.32 -25.35
CA SER A 305 10.70 -8.03 -26.58
C SER A 305 11.41 -6.96 -27.39
#